data_d70b6fa5e7f664c403f15c1bb8fa023a
#
_entry.id   d70b6fa5e7f664c403f15c1bb8fa023a
#
_cell.length_a   1.000
_cell.length_b   1.000
_cell.length_c   1.000
_cell.angle_alpha   90.00
_cell.angle_beta   90.00
_cell.angle_gamma   90.00
#
_symmetry.space_group_name_H-M   'P 1'
#
loop_
_entity.id
_entity.type
_entity.pdbx_description
1 polymer ?
#
loop_
_entity_poly.entity_id
_entity_poly.type
_entity_poly.pdbx_seq_one_letter_code
_entity_poly.pdbx_strand_id
1 'polypeptide(L)'
;MKYRYISGDSHLEIDSSQWIARVPERYRDQAPRLVRQADGSDMWLIGDKISRPAAAADLYGGKGRDAYVPFGAKYEGTPGTGGPEQRLSEQDQDGIDAEVLFPSQQGGPKFWRRIEDNDAYKAVVRAYNGWLAEEYCAVNPERLVGVGILPLGCELSDVIAELKYCADVGLKTALLQGLPSGKAYPAPEDDRFWSATLDLRTPISVHVDLDRTGEREGPLFKYPNESEAIMKKLDRDLVYQVGRFGPVHGNGAVPAVQWVLSGLFDRFPALQIFFAENQIGWIPFFLQASDVRYDRHHRWAARLLDYKPIKRPPSEYIREHILWGFQFDRIGVELRHKIGVERLIWGSDFPHQESDWPDSLKIIERNFAGVPGDERYKMTCGNAAEFFHLSSA
;
A
#
# COMPACT_ATOMS: atom_id res chain seq x y z
N MET A 1 -12.81 6.68 21.03
CA MET A 1 -13.54 7.51 20.02
C MET A 1 -14.43 6.61 19.18
N LYS A 2 -15.67 6.96 18.86
CA LYS A 2 -16.48 6.15 17.93
C LYS A 2 -16.23 6.68 16.52
N TYR A 3 -15.52 5.93 15.71
CA TYR A 3 -15.26 6.28 14.32
C TYR A 3 -16.54 6.16 13.47
N ARG A 4 -16.67 7.06 12.51
CA ARG A 4 -17.70 7.04 11.45
C ARG A 4 -17.07 6.65 10.12
N TYR A 5 -15.88 7.19 9.84
CA TYR A 5 -15.13 6.97 8.61
C TYR A 5 -13.65 6.76 8.93
N ILE A 6 -13.09 5.66 8.46
CA ILE A 6 -11.65 5.35 8.50
C ILE A 6 -11.18 5.16 7.08
N SER A 7 -10.19 5.94 6.66
CA SER A 7 -9.47 5.63 5.43
C SER A 7 -8.48 4.49 5.71
N GLY A 8 -8.71 3.35 5.10
CA GLY A 8 -7.79 2.20 5.20
C GLY A 8 -6.56 2.32 4.30
N ASP A 9 -6.49 3.41 3.50
CA ASP A 9 -5.41 3.68 2.57
C ASP A 9 -5.25 5.19 2.39
N SER A 10 -4.16 5.72 2.92
CA SER A 10 -3.69 7.10 2.78
C SER A 10 -2.17 7.11 2.87
N HIS A 11 -1.51 8.14 2.40
CA HIS A 11 -0.06 8.17 2.30
C HIS A 11 0.59 9.30 3.07
N LEU A 12 1.83 9.05 3.51
CA LEU A 12 2.72 10.06 4.07
C LEU A 12 3.75 10.47 3.02
N GLU A 13 3.53 11.60 2.40
CA GLU A 13 4.48 12.22 1.49
C GLU A 13 5.32 13.23 2.27
N ILE A 14 6.28 12.72 3.05
CA ILE A 14 7.04 13.48 4.05
C ILE A 14 8.50 13.64 3.64
N ASP A 15 9.01 14.86 3.76
CA ASP A 15 10.44 15.13 3.62
C ASP A 15 11.23 14.36 4.70
N SER A 16 12.27 13.66 4.27
CA SER A 16 13.15 12.90 5.17
C SER A 16 13.85 13.73 6.23
N SER A 17 13.96 15.04 6.07
CA SER A 17 14.50 15.95 7.10
C SER A 17 13.79 15.81 8.45
N GLN A 18 12.54 15.36 8.46
CA GLN A 18 11.77 15.15 9.68
C GLN A 18 12.26 13.95 10.52
N TRP A 19 12.89 12.96 9.91
CA TRP A 19 13.31 11.73 10.60
C TRP A 19 14.77 11.32 10.39
N ILE A 20 15.47 11.92 9.44
CA ILE A 20 16.85 11.54 9.09
C ILE A 20 17.82 11.67 10.28
N ALA A 21 17.55 12.57 11.23
CA ALA A 21 18.36 12.74 12.42
C ALA A 21 18.42 11.47 13.29
N ARG A 22 17.44 10.57 13.18
CA ARG A 22 17.40 9.26 13.87
C ARG A 22 18.31 8.21 13.22
N VAL A 23 18.71 8.43 11.96
CA VAL A 23 19.68 7.56 11.30
C VAL A 23 21.04 7.77 11.93
N PRO A 24 21.77 6.69 12.34
CA PRO A 24 23.13 6.81 12.84
C PRO A 24 24.01 7.62 11.90
N GLU A 25 24.83 8.54 12.45
CA GLU A 25 25.61 9.52 11.68
C GLU A 25 26.40 8.88 10.53
N ARG A 26 27.05 7.74 10.77
CA ARG A 26 27.83 6.99 9.78
C ARG A 26 27.03 6.51 8.55
N TYR A 27 25.70 6.53 8.61
CA TYR A 27 24.80 6.08 7.52
C TYR A 27 23.96 7.20 6.93
N ARG A 28 23.99 8.44 7.50
CA ARG A 28 23.13 9.55 7.05
C ARG A 28 23.35 9.93 5.60
N ASP A 29 24.58 9.83 5.09
CA ASP A 29 24.89 10.16 3.70
C ASP A 29 24.25 9.16 2.71
N GLN A 30 23.90 7.97 3.17
CA GLN A 30 23.22 6.95 2.38
C GLN A 30 21.68 7.01 2.54
N ALA A 31 21.16 7.80 3.46
CA ALA A 31 19.73 7.94 3.67
C ALA A 31 19.07 8.76 2.54
N PRO A 32 17.78 8.51 2.24
CA PRO A 32 17.06 9.29 1.23
C PRO A 32 16.95 10.75 1.67
N ARG A 33 17.16 11.67 0.72
CA ARG A 33 17.08 13.12 0.94
C ARG A 33 16.24 13.77 -0.13
N LEU A 34 15.36 14.70 0.27
CA LEU A 34 14.64 15.56 -0.64
C LEU A 34 15.47 16.81 -0.93
N VAL A 35 15.70 17.13 -2.20
CA VAL A 35 16.57 18.26 -2.61
C VAL A 35 15.83 19.13 -3.61
N ARG A 36 15.77 20.45 -3.33
CA ARG A 36 15.21 21.44 -4.24
C ARG A 36 16.11 21.63 -5.45
N GLN A 37 15.52 21.53 -6.64
CA GLN A 37 16.18 21.72 -7.92
C GLN A 37 16.16 23.19 -8.36
N ALA A 38 16.97 23.54 -9.37
CA ALA A 38 17.06 24.90 -9.90
C ALA A 38 15.74 25.41 -10.52
N ASP A 39 14.89 24.51 -11.02
CA ASP A 39 13.56 24.84 -11.54
C ASP A 39 12.49 24.96 -10.43
N GLY A 40 12.89 24.76 -9.18
CA GLY A 40 12.03 24.84 -7.99
C GLY A 40 11.23 23.56 -7.70
N SER A 41 11.43 22.48 -8.45
CA SER A 41 10.89 21.16 -8.13
C SER A 41 11.72 20.44 -7.07
N ASP A 42 11.16 19.42 -6.45
CA ASP A 42 11.87 18.59 -5.49
C ASP A 42 12.28 17.25 -6.15
N MET A 43 13.41 16.71 -5.68
CA MET A 43 13.96 15.45 -6.16
C MET A 43 14.47 14.61 -5.01
N TRP A 44 14.17 13.32 -5.02
CA TRP A 44 14.70 12.35 -4.06
C TRP A 44 16.09 11.85 -4.46
N LEU A 45 17.04 11.90 -3.54
CA LEU A 45 18.40 11.39 -3.72
C LEU A 45 18.73 10.33 -2.66
N ILE A 46 19.49 9.32 -3.06
CA ILE A 46 20.20 8.40 -2.16
C ILE A 46 21.69 8.47 -2.54
N GLY A 47 22.55 8.90 -1.62
CA GLY A 47 23.93 9.25 -1.95
C GLY A 47 23.99 10.35 -3.02
N ASP A 48 25.05 10.37 -3.81
CA ASP A 48 25.26 11.38 -4.85
C ASP A 48 24.88 10.90 -6.26
N LYS A 49 24.56 9.62 -6.43
CA LYS A 49 24.40 8.99 -7.75
C LYS A 49 22.98 8.51 -8.08
N ILE A 50 22.12 8.34 -7.07
CA ILE A 50 20.79 7.79 -7.26
C ILE A 50 19.77 8.88 -7.03
N SER A 51 19.01 9.22 -8.07
CA SER A 51 18.00 10.26 -8.02
C SER A 51 16.66 9.76 -8.56
N ARG A 52 15.60 10.31 -8.02
CA ARG A 52 14.23 10.12 -8.49
C ARG A 52 13.48 11.45 -8.37
N PRO A 53 12.83 11.95 -9.46
CA PRO A 53 11.96 13.11 -9.35
C PRO A 53 10.87 12.88 -8.31
N ALA A 54 10.53 13.89 -7.53
CA ALA A 54 9.32 13.86 -6.73
C ALA A 54 8.13 13.93 -7.70
N ALA A 55 7.36 12.86 -7.79
CA ALA A 55 6.31 12.76 -8.79
C ALA A 55 5.09 13.59 -8.36
N ALA A 56 4.63 14.48 -9.21
CA ALA A 56 3.44 15.29 -8.95
C ALA A 56 2.16 14.44 -8.83
N ALA A 57 2.17 13.21 -9.35
CA ALA A 57 1.09 12.24 -9.17
C ALA A 57 0.81 11.94 -7.70
N ASP A 58 1.87 11.87 -6.88
CA ASP A 58 1.77 11.57 -5.45
C ASP A 58 1.49 12.84 -4.60
N LEU A 59 1.41 14.02 -5.22
CA LEU A 59 1.20 15.29 -4.55
C LEU A 59 0.07 16.08 -5.22
N TYR A 60 -1.02 15.39 -5.47
CA TYR A 60 -2.21 16.02 -6.09
C TYR A 60 -2.93 16.97 -5.15
N GLY A 61 -3.13 16.58 -3.89
CA GLY A 61 -3.62 17.33 -2.73
C GLY A 61 -4.53 18.52 -3.04
N GLY A 62 -5.80 18.28 -3.37
CA GLY A 62 -6.80 19.33 -3.56
C GLY A 62 -6.63 20.21 -4.80
N LYS A 63 -5.71 19.92 -5.69
CA LYS A 63 -5.58 20.60 -6.98
C LYS A 63 -6.75 20.22 -7.89
N GLY A 64 -7.33 21.22 -8.58
CA GLY A 64 -8.29 20.92 -9.64
C GLY A 64 -7.63 20.08 -10.76
N ARG A 65 -8.36 19.10 -11.30
CA ARG A 65 -7.84 18.19 -12.33
C ARG A 65 -7.26 18.90 -13.54
N ASP A 66 -7.82 20.07 -13.91
CA ASP A 66 -7.33 20.91 -15.01
C ASP A 66 -5.99 21.60 -14.69
N ALA A 67 -5.65 21.76 -13.43
CA ALA A 67 -4.40 22.38 -12.97
C ALA A 67 -3.29 21.35 -12.66
N TYR A 68 -3.62 20.06 -12.72
CA TYR A 68 -2.67 18.99 -12.44
C TYR A 68 -1.64 18.85 -13.56
N VAL A 69 -0.36 18.75 -13.18
CA VAL A 69 0.74 18.41 -14.07
C VAL A 69 1.59 17.31 -13.42
N PRO A 70 1.99 16.24 -14.14
CA PRO A 70 2.68 15.09 -13.59
C PRO A 70 4.20 15.30 -13.44
N PHE A 71 4.63 16.51 -13.14
CA PHE A 71 6.05 16.85 -12.90
C PHE A 71 6.19 18.17 -12.14
N GLY A 72 7.37 18.44 -11.63
CA GLY A 72 7.66 19.70 -10.94
C GLY A 72 7.04 19.80 -9.54
N ALA A 73 6.80 18.66 -8.89
CA ALA A 73 6.21 18.62 -7.55
C ALA A 73 7.09 19.34 -6.51
N LYS A 74 6.42 19.97 -5.56
CA LYS A 74 7.03 20.58 -4.38
C LYS A 74 6.35 20.03 -3.13
N TYR A 75 7.16 19.66 -2.14
CA TYR A 75 6.63 19.19 -0.85
C TYR A 75 6.16 20.36 0.00
N GLU A 76 7.00 21.38 0.12
CA GLU A 76 6.71 22.55 0.96
C GLU A 76 5.39 23.23 0.57
N GLY A 77 4.49 23.35 1.55
CA GLY A 77 3.19 23.99 1.37
C GLY A 77 2.16 23.19 0.59
N THR A 78 2.45 21.94 0.25
CA THR A 78 1.50 21.04 -0.43
C THR A 78 0.70 20.24 0.62
N PRO A 79 -0.62 20.08 0.46
CA PRO A 79 -1.40 19.19 1.31
C PRO A 79 -0.82 17.77 1.36
N GLY A 80 -0.88 17.14 2.54
CA GLY A 80 -0.38 15.79 2.76
C GLY A 80 1.12 15.67 3.01
N THR A 81 1.89 16.78 2.93
CA THR A 81 3.36 16.76 3.10
C THR A 81 3.84 17.34 4.42
N GLY A 82 2.93 17.82 5.25
CA GLY A 82 3.23 18.45 6.53
C GLY A 82 3.31 17.49 7.72
N GLY A 83 3.56 18.07 8.89
CA GLY A 83 3.59 17.34 10.16
C GLY A 83 2.22 16.81 10.60
N PRO A 84 2.18 16.11 11.73
CA PRO A 84 0.96 15.45 12.21
C PRO A 84 -0.20 16.42 12.50
N GLU A 85 0.07 17.63 12.95
CA GLU A 85 -0.96 18.65 13.20
C GLU A 85 -1.63 19.11 11.91
N GLN A 86 -0.83 19.29 10.83
CA GLN A 86 -1.37 19.59 9.50
C GLN A 86 -2.25 18.43 9.03
N ARG A 87 -1.77 17.19 9.16
CA ARG A 87 -2.53 16.00 8.76
C ARG A 87 -3.86 15.88 9.49
N LEU A 88 -3.89 16.14 10.81
CA LEU A 88 -5.13 16.13 11.58
C LEU A 88 -6.11 17.22 11.11
N SER A 89 -5.61 18.40 10.76
CA SER A 89 -6.43 19.46 10.18
C SER A 89 -6.99 19.08 8.79
N GLU A 90 -6.20 18.39 7.98
CA GLU A 90 -6.62 17.89 6.67
C GLU A 90 -7.68 16.78 6.79
N GLN A 91 -7.55 15.88 7.77
CA GLN A 91 -8.60 14.91 8.11
C GLN A 91 -9.90 15.59 8.55
N ASP A 92 -9.82 16.63 9.39
CA ASP A 92 -10.99 17.38 9.84
C ASP A 92 -11.69 18.07 8.67
N GLN A 93 -10.93 18.63 7.72
CA GLN A 93 -11.47 19.26 6.51
C GLN A 93 -12.20 18.25 5.62
N ASP A 94 -11.72 17.04 5.52
CA ASP A 94 -12.30 15.96 4.70
C ASP A 94 -13.39 15.17 5.42
N GLY A 95 -13.52 15.35 6.75
CA GLY A 95 -14.50 14.66 7.60
C GLY A 95 -14.13 13.20 7.89
N ILE A 96 -12.85 12.84 7.80
CA ILE A 96 -12.30 11.51 8.08
C ILE A 96 -11.83 11.44 9.53
N ASP A 97 -12.25 10.41 10.26
CA ASP A 97 -11.94 10.30 11.69
C ASP A 97 -10.56 9.70 11.94
N ALA A 98 -10.08 8.79 11.06
CA ALA A 98 -8.75 8.18 11.16
C ALA A 98 -8.24 7.73 9.78
N GLU A 99 -6.91 7.62 9.64
CA GLU A 99 -6.26 7.17 8.42
C GLU A 99 -5.15 6.16 8.70
N VAL A 100 -5.10 5.10 7.88
CA VAL A 100 -3.98 4.18 7.81
C VAL A 100 -2.94 4.76 6.86
N LEU A 101 -1.77 5.08 7.40
CA LEU A 101 -0.76 5.92 6.74
C LEU A 101 0.35 5.04 6.15
N PHE A 102 0.23 4.76 4.87
CA PHE A 102 1.27 4.11 4.09
C PHE A 102 2.45 5.05 3.82
N PRO A 103 3.67 4.53 3.64
CA PRO A 103 4.82 5.37 3.28
C PRO A 103 4.68 5.93 1.87
N SER A 104 5.45 6.99 1.58
CA SER A 104 5.58 7.55 0.23
C SER A 104 5.86 6.48 -0.82
N GLN A 105 5.20 6.57 -1.95
CA GLN A 105 5.50 5.70 -3.10
C GLN A 105 6.80 6.10 -3.79
N GLN A 106 7.09 7.38 -3.88
CA GLN A 106 8.26 7.90 -4.61
C GLN A 106 9.51 7.97 -3.75
N GLY A 107 9.40 8.52 -2.55
CA GLY A 107 10.51 8.66 -1.60
C GLY A 107 10.60 7.53 -0.56
N GLY A 108 9.78 6.49 -0.66
CA GLY A 108 9.60 5.45 0.35
C GLY A 108 10.38 4.16 0.11
N PRO A 109 9.93 3.05 0.71
CA PRO A 109 10.74 1.82 0.86
C PRO A 109 11.23 1.21 -0.45
N LYS A 110 10.43 1.31 -1.52
CA LYS A 110 10.83 0.81 -2.85
C LYS A 110 12.06 1.55 -3.40
N PHE A 111 12.15 2.85 -3.12
CA PHE A 111 13.31 3.66 -3.46
C PHE A 111 14.50 3.34 -2.55
N TRP A 112 14.27 3.10 -1.25
CA TRP A 112 15.32 2.83 -0.28
C TRP A 112 16.06 1.51 -0.51
N ARG A 113 15.47 0.55 -1.21
CA ARG A 113 16.15 -0.69 -1.62
C ARG A 113 17.37 -0.46 -2.52
N ARG A 114 17.57 0.76 -3.01
CA ARG A 114 18.77 1.17 -3.74
C ARG A 114 19.95 1.51 -2.83
N ILE A 115 19.77 1.50 -1.52
CA ILE A 115 20.85 1.57 -0.54
C ILE A 115 21.57 0.22 -0.58
N GLU A 116 22.83 0.23 -1.02
CA GLU A 116 23.60 -1.00 -1.24
C GLU A 116 24.11 -1.63 0.07
N ASP A 117 24.39 -0.80 1.09
CA ASP A 117 24.79 -1.26 2.42
C ASP A 117 23.56 -1.69 3.22
N ASN A 118 23.45 -3.01 3.47
CA ASN A 118 22.32 -3.57 4.22
C ASN A 118 22.20 -3.02 5.65
N ASP A 119 23.29 -2.68 6.30
CA ASP A 119 23.24 -2.09 7.65
C ASP A 119 22.75 -0.65 7.62
N ALA A 120 23.14 0.12 6.60
CA ALA A 120 22.57 1.44 6.34
C ALA A 120 21.08 1.35 6.00
N TYR A 121 20.68 0.42 5.14
CA TYR A 121 19.27 0.20 4.78
C TYR A 121 18.41 -0.14 6.00
N LYS A 122 18.85 -1.11 6.82
CA LYS A 122 18.18 -1.45 8.08
C LYS A 122 18.09 -0.25 9.06
N ALA A 123 19.16 0.55 9.14
CA ALA A 123 19.17 1.73 9.99
C ALA A 123 18.19 2.81 9.51
N VAL A 124 18.04 3.00 8.20
CA VAL A 124 17.06 3.91 7.59
C VAL A 124 15.63 3.44 7.89
N VAL A 125 15.34 2.16 7.67
CA VAL A 125 14.03 1.56 7.98
C VAL A 125 13.68 1.73 9.46
N ARG A 126 14.60 1.39 10.36
CA ARG A 126 14.43 1.54 11.81
C ARG A 126 14.19 2.99 12.22
N ALA A 127 14.94 3.93 11.66
CA ALA A 127 14.81 5.36 11.96
C ALA A 127 13.42 5.89 11.57
N TYR A 128 12.95 5.52 10.38
CA TYR A 128 11.61 5.89 9.91
C TYR A 128 10.50 5.29 10.79
N ASN A 129 10.54 3.97 11.06
CA ASN A 129 9.52 3.31 11.88
C ASN A 129 9.45 3.90 13.30
N GLY A 130 10.61 4.17 13.89
CA GLY A 130 10.68 4.81 15.21
C GLY A 130 10.11 6.23 15.20
N TRP A 131 10.47 7.04 14.22
CA TRP A 131 9.92 8.39 14.06
C TRP A 131 8.40 8.35 13.83
N LEU A 132 7.95 7.48 12.93
CA LEU A 132 6.53 7.34 12.61
C LEU A 132 5.69 7.03 13.87
N ALA A 133 6.16 6.08 14.68
CA ALA A 133 5.45 5.67 15.89
C ALA A 133 5.54 6.69 17.02
N GLU A 134 6.76 7.19 17.31
CA GLU A 134 7.06 7.92 18.55
C GLU A 134 6.88 9.44 18.42
N GLU A 135 6.89 9.97 17.20
CA GLU A 135 6.76 11.40 16.95
C GLU A 135 5.53 11.74 16.12
N TYR A 136 5.34 11.09 14.96
CA TYR A 136 4.23 11.43 14.07
C TYR A 136 2.89 10.90 14.60
N CYS A 137 2.76 9.58 14.72
CA CYS A 137 1.50 8.98 15.17
C CYS A 137 1.20 9.22 16.65
N ALA A 138 2.24 9.43 17.47
CA ALA A 138 2.09 9.71 18.91
C ALA A 138 1.28 10.97 19.23
N VAL A 139 1.18 11.92 18.30
CA VAL A 139 0.37 13.14 18.47
C VAL A 139 -1.12 12.79 18.61
N ASN A 140 -1.60 11.81 17.84
CA ASN A 140 -2.94 11.28 18.00
C ASN A 140 -3.03 9.85 17.48
N PRO A 141 -2.66 8.85 18.28
CA PRO A 141 -2.54 7.45 17.84
C PRO A 141 -3.88 6.77 17.53
N GLU A 142 -5.00 7.40 17.89
CA GLU A 142 -6.33 6.95 17.49
C GLU A 142 -6.69 7.39 16.06
N ARG A 143 -6.09 8.47 15.55
CA ARG A 143 -6.38 9.04 14.24
C ARG A 143 -5.27 8.82 13.21
N LEU A 144 -4.04 8.73 13.64
CA LEU A 144 -2.84 8.55 12.80
C LEU A 144 -2.31 7.13 12.96
N VAL A 145 -2.70 6.23 12.04
CA VAL A 145 -2.41 4.79 12.12
C VAL A 145 -1.24 4.44 11.21
N GLY A 146 -0.03 4.41 11.78
CA GLY A 146 1.19 4.19 10.99
C GLY A 146 1.34 2.76 10.48
N VAL A 147 1.82 2.63 9.23
CA VAL A 147 2.20 1.38 8.59
C VAL A 147 3.71 1.19 8.70
N GLY A 148 4.15 0.14 9.38
CA GLY A 148 5.57 -0.19 9.54
C GLY A 148 6.20 -0.67 8.23
N ILE A 149 7.48 -0.40 8.04
CA ILE A 149 8.28 -0.83 6.90
C ILE A 149 9.19 -1.98 7.30
N LEU A 150 9.34 -2.95 6.43
CA LEU A 150 10.22 -4.11 6.64
C LEU A 150 11.46 -4.03 5.74
N PRO A 151 12.67 -4.39 6.24
CA PRO A 151 13.90 -4.36 5.46
C PRO A 151 14.00 -5.58 4.53
N LEU A 152 13.10 -5.65 3.54
CA LEU A 152 13.07 -6.75 2.58
C LEU A 152 14.34 -6.77 1.72
N GLY A 153 14.83 -7.99 1.47
CA GLY A 153 16.14 -8.20 0.82
C GLY A 153 17.29 -8.38 1.81
N CYS A 154 17.06 -8.13 3.11
CA CYS A 154 17.96 -8.53 4.18
C CYS A 154 17.65 -9.96 4.67
N GLU A 155 18.40 -10.44 5.67
CA GLU A 155 18.16 -11.76 6.26
C GLU A 155 16.76 -11.84 6.90
N LEU A 156 16.12 -13.01 6.83
CA LEU A 156 14.80 -13.23 7.42
C LEU A 156 14.73 -12.86 8.91
N SER A 157 15.82 -13.09 9.65
CA SER A 157 15.93 -12.69 11.05
C SER A 157 15.85 -11.18 11.25
N ASP A 158 16.42 -10.39 10.33
CA ASP A 158 16.36 -8.93 10.36
C ASP A 158 14.93 -8.44 10.07
N VAL A 159 14.27 -9.06 9.10
CA VAL A 159 12.86 -8.75 8.76
C VAL A 159 11.94 -9.03 9.95
N ILE A 160 12.09 -10.18 10.61
CA ILE A 160 11.30 -10.54 11.81
C ILE A 160 11.62 -9.61 12.98
N ALA A 161 12.89 -9.26 13.18
CA ALA A 161 13.28 -8.33 14.24
C ALA A 161 12.68 -6.93 14.05
N GLU A 162 12.57 -6.48 12.80
CA GLU A 162 11.92 -5.21 12.48
C GLU A 162 10.40 -5.28 12.64
N LEU A 163 9.76 -6.38 12.22
CA LEU A 163 8.34 -6.61 12.46
C LEU A 163 8.02 -6.56 13.95
N LYS A 164 8.85 -7.22 14.78
CA LYS A 164 8.71 -7.15 16.25
C LYS A 164 8.86 -5.73 16.78
N TYR A 165 9.86 -4.98 16.29
CA TYR A 165 10.02 -3.58 16.68
C TYR A 165 8.80 -2.73 16.33
N CYS A 166 8.25 -2.88 15.12
CA CYS A 166 7.03 -2.18 14.72
C CYS A 166 5.87 -2.47 15.69
N ALA A 167 5.69 -3.73 16.09
CA ALA A 167 4.68 -4.10 17.08
C ALA A 167 4.96 -3.49 18.46
N ASP A 168 6.21 -3.56 18.92
CA ASP A 168 6.62 -3.04 20.24
C ASP A 168 6.42 -1.51 20.35
N VAL A 169 6.63 -0.75 19.27
CA VAL A 169 6.41 0.70 19.25
C VAL A 169 4.97 1.11 18.90
N GLY A 170 4.08 0.15 18.66
CA GLY A 170 2.64 0.38 18.50
C GLY A 170 2.16 0.63 17.06
N LEU A 171 2.97 0.39 16.04
CA LEU A 171 2.51 0.39 14.65
C LEU A 171 1.53 -0.76 14.42
N LYS A 172 0.41 -0.49 13.73
CA LYS A 172 -0.74 -1.39 13.67
C LYS A 172 -0.69 -2.44 12.58
N THR A 173 0.15 -2.24 11.58
CA THR A 173 0.33 -3.13 10.43
C THR A 173 1.74 -2.95 9.87
N ALA A 174 2.20 -3.91 9.07
CA ALA A 174 3.46 -3.78 8.34
C ALA A 174 3.24 -3.96 6.84
N LEU A 175 3.93 -3.13 6.05
CA LEU A 175 3.89 -3.17 4.58
C LEU A 175 4.77 -4.31 4.05
N LEU A 176 4.15 -5.18 3.27
CA LEU A 176 4.85 -6.23 2.54
C LEU A 176 4.91 -5.89 1.04
N GLN A 177 6.08 -5.52 0.55
CA GLN A 177 6.32 -5.21 -0.86
C GLN A 177 7.04 -6.33 -1.61
N GLY A 178 7.29 -7.44 -0.97
CA GLY A 178 7.92 -8.65 -1.51
C GLY A 178 8.00 -9.70 -0.40
N LEU A 179 8.26 -10.94 -0.75
CA LEU A 179 8.36 -11.99 0.26
C LEU A 179 9.76 -11.99 0.89
N PRO A 180 9.88 -12.25 2.21
CA PRO A 180 11.17 -12.26 2.90
C PRO A 180 12.18 -13.24 2.30
N SER A 181 11.72 -14.36 1.74
CA SER A 181 12.56 -15.33 1.02
C SER A 181 13.12 -14.80 -0.30
N GLY A 182 12.66 -13.66 -0.79
CA GLY A 182 12.98 -13.15 -2.13
C GLY A 182 12.31 -13.89 -3.28
N LYS A 183 11.42 -14.86 -2.99
CA LYS A 183 10.68 -15.61 -4.01
C LYS A 183 9.45 -14.82 -4.48
N ALA A 184 8.95 -15.16 -5.67
CA ALA A 184 7.77 -14.51 -6.25
C ALA A 184 6.44 -15.00 -5.64
N TYR A 185 6.46 -16.02 -4.78
CA TYR A 185 5.29 -16.59 -4.12
C TYR A 185 5.68 -17.09 -2.72
N PRO A 186 4.73 -17.20 -1.76
CA PRO A 186 5.01 -17.68 -0.41
C PRO A 186 5.57 -19.12 -0.44
N ALA A 187 6.68 -19.30 0.24
CA ALA A 187 7.38 -20.56 0.32
C ALA A 187 7.56 -21.00 1.79
N PRO A 188 7.89 -22.28 2.06
CA PRO A 188 8.14 -22.72 3.45
C PRO A 188 9.24 -21.93 4.17
N GLU A 189 10.18 -21.33 3.43
CA GLU A 189 11.21 -20.46 3.98
C GLU A 189 10.64 -19.21 4.64
N ASP A 190 9.44 -18.76 4.20
CA ASP A 190 8.73 -17.62 4.79
C ASP A 190 7.90 -17.99 6.02
N ASP A 191 7.74 -19.28 6.38
CA ASP A 191 6.81 -19.73 7.42
C ASP A 191 7.14 -19.13 8.80
N ARG A 192 8.42 -18.88 9.11
CA ARG A 192 8.82 -18.20 10.34
C ARG A 192 8.33 -16.74 10.39
N PHE A 193 8.29 -16.06 9.25
CA PHE A 193 7.73 -14.71 9.15
C PHE A 193 6.21 -14.73 9.41
N TRP A 194 5.49 -15.65 8.78
CA TRP A 194 4.05 -15.77 8.96
C TRP A 194 3.67 -16.15 10.40
N SER A 195 4.44 -17.04 11.03
CA SER A 195 4.28 -17.33 12.48
C SER A 195 4.47 -16.07 13.32
N ALA A 196 5.51 -15.29 13.05
CA ALA A 196 5.79 -14.07 13.80
C ALA A 196 4.68 -13.02 13.64
N THR A 197 4.07 -12.87 12.45
CA THR A 197 2.95 -11.93 12.26
C THR A 197 1.74 -12.29 13.12
N LEU A 198 1.44 -13.58 13.26
CA LEU A 198 0.34 -14.08 14.08
C LEU A 198 0.64 -13.93 15.58
N ASP A 199 1.85 -14.32 16.01
CA ASP A 199 2.29 -14.23 17.42
C ASP A 199 2.27 -12.78 17.91
N LEU A 200 2.71 -11.83 17.08
CA LEU A 200 2.74 -10.39 17.36
C LEU A 200 1.38 -9.70 17.14
N ARG A 201 0.40 -10.40 16.58
CA ARG A 201 -0.88 -9.82 16.15
C ARG A 201 -0.70 -8.58 15.29
N THR A 202 0.29 -8.60 14.41
CA THR A 202 0.59 -7.52 13.48
C THR A 202 0.12 -7.94 12.09
N PRO A 203 -1.06 -7.48 11.64
CA PRO A 203 -1.57 -7.80 10.32
C PRO A 203 -0.65 -7.25 9.23
N ILE A 204 -0.68 -7.88 8.06
CA ILE A 204 0.15 -7.51 6.93
C ILE A 204 -0.70 -6.82 5.87
N SER A 205 -0.20 -5.70 5.36
CA SER A 205 -0.77 -4.96 4.24
C SER A 205 0.13 -5.06 3.02
N VAL A 206 -0.49 -5.25 1.86
CA VAL A 206 0.14 -5.17 0.53
C VAL A 206 -0.46 -3.95 -0.17
N HIS A 207 0.36 -3.12 -0.80
CA HIS A 207 -0.13 -1.94 -1.50
C HIS A 207 0.01 -2.12 -3.01
N VAL A 208 -1.10 -1.99 -3.74
CA VAL A 208 -1.29 -2.20 -5.18
C VAL A 208 -0.84 -3.59 -5.63
N ASP A 209 0.46 -3.87 -5.61
CA ASP A 209 1.04 -5.17 -5.93
C ASP A 209 2.29 -5.45 -5.09
N LEU A 210 2.70 -6.70 -5.08
CA LEU A 210 4.01 -7.10 -4.61
C LEU A 210 5.06 -6.71 -5.65
N ASP A 211 6.23 -6.26 -5.18
CA ASP A 211 7.37 -6.04 -6.04
C ASP A 211 7.82 -7.39 -6.63
N ARG A 212 7.50 -7.59 -7.89
CA ARG A 212 7.97 -8.74 -8.64
C ARG A 212 9.23 -8.32 -9.35
N THR A 213 10.29 -9.06 -9.16
CA THR A 213 11.50 -8.95 -9.97
C THR A 213 11.14 -9.32 -11.41
N GLY A 214 11.07 -8.34 -12.29
CA GLY A 214 10.80 -8.54 -13.72
C GLY A 214 10.57 -7.21 -14.41
N GLU A 215 11.08 -7.06 -15.62
CA GLU A 215 10.80 -5.91 -16.47
C GLU A 215 9.30 -5.91 -16.80
N ARG A 216 8.62 -4.80 -16.50
CA ARG A 216 7.27 -4.57 -17.00
C ARG A 216 7.37 -4.35 -18.51
N GLU A 217 6.55 -5.05 -19.28
CA GLU A 217 6.37 -4.73 -20.71
C GLU A 217 5.98 -3.27 -20.86
N GLY A 218 6.53 -2.62 -21.87
CA GLY A 218 6.27 -1.20 -22.16
C GLY A 218 4.80 -0.89 -22.43
N PRO A 219 4.42 0.40 -22.52
CA PRO A 219 3.05 0.80 -22.74
C PRO A 219 2.53 0.30 -24.09
N LEU A 220 1.30 -0.21 -24.11
CA LEU A 220 0.62 -0.61 -25.35
C LEU A 220 0.22 0.57 -26.23
N PHE A 221 0.21 1.78 -25.67
CA PHE A 221 -0.22 3.00 -26.33
C PHE A 221 0.94 4.00 -26.45
N LYS A 222 1.11 4.58 -27.64
CA LYS A 222 2.03 5.68 -27.91
C LYS A 222 1.25 6.98 -28.09
N TYR A 223 1.68 8.02 -27.40
CA TYR A 223 1.05 9.33 -27.55
C TYR A 223 1.41 9.96 -28.89
N PRO A 224 0.48 10.67 -29.55
CA PRO A 224 0.76 11.32 -30.83
C PRO A 224 1.89 12.35 -30.79
N ASN A 225 2.15 12.94 -29.64
CA ASN A 225 3.19 13.94 -29.43
C ASN A 225 4.10 13.56 -28.24
N GLU A 226 5.08 12.71 -28.51
CA GLU A 226 6.14 12.35 -27.56
C GLU A 226 7.33 13.29 -27.72
N SER A 227 7.15 14.59 -27.38
CA SER A 227 8.26 15.52 -27.44
C SER A 227 9.35 15.12 -26.45
N GLU A 228 10.60 15.04 -26.90
CA GLU A 228 11.75 14.65 -26.07
C GLU A 228 11.89 15.55 -24.84
N ALA A 229 11.55 16.84 -24.97
CA ALA A 229 11.62 17.80 -23.86
C ALA A 229 10.58 17.49 -22.76
N ILE A 230 9.40 17.00 -23.11
CA ILE A 230 8.37 16.57 -22.15
C ILE A 230 8.73 15.20 -21.58
N MET A 231 9.13 14.25 -22.44
CA MET A 231 9.48 12.90 -22.02
C MET A 231 10.66 12.87 -21.04
N LYS A 232 11.61 13.81 -21.12
CA LYS A 232 12.68 13.97 -20.14
C LYS A 232 12.21 14.47 -18.76
N LYS A 233 11.07 15.17 -18.70
CA LYS A 233 10.49 15.69 -17.45
C LYS A 233 9.54 14.69 -16.79
N LEU A 234 8.97 13.78 -17.56
CA LEU A 234 8.06 12.77 -17.08
C LEU A 234 8.85 11.59 -16.49
N ASP A 235 8.49 11.15 -15.29
CA ASP A 235 8.92 9.85 -14.82
C ASP A 235 8.41 8.76 -15.77
N ARG A 236 9.25 7.79 -16.11
CA ARG A 236 8.86 6.66 -16.96
C ARG A 236 7.60 5.97 -16.42
N ASP A 237 7.51 5.79 -15.11
CA ASP A 237 6.36 5.15 -14.48
C ASP A 237 5.07 5.96 -14.66
N LEU A 238 5.14 7.29 -14.64
CA LEU A 238 4.00 8.18 -14.90
C LEU A 238 3.49 8.12 -16.34
N VAL A 239 4.39 8.10 -17.31
CA VAL A 239 4.02 7.91 -18.72
C VAL A 239 3.32 6.56 -18.91
N TYR A 240 3.78 5.54 -18.20
CA TYR A 240 3.13 4.23 -18.18
C TYR A 240 1.76 4.28 -17.51
N GLN A 241 1.58 5.05 -16.43
CA GLN A 241 0.29 5.18 -15.74
C GLN A 241 -0.75 5.88 -16.60
N VAL A 242 -0.41 7.01 -17.24
CA VAL A 242 -1.33 7.73 -18.13
C VAL A 242 -1.61 6.94 -19.43
N GLY A 243 -0.65 6.17 -19.93
CA GLY A 243 -0.84 5.23 -21.04
C GLY A 243 -1.73 4.04 -20.71
N ARG A 244 -2.02 3.82 -19.45
CA ARG A 244 -2.93 2.80 -18.96
C ARG A 244 -4.32 3.38 -18.71
N PHE A 245 -5.07 3.68 -19.75
CA PHE A 245 -6.52 3.89 -19.63
C PHE A 245 -7.26 2.58 -19.26
N GLY A 246 -6.52 1.47 -19.08
CA GLY A 246 -7.02 0.26 -18.50
C GLY A 246 -6.88 0.28 -16.97
N PRO A 247 -7.55 -0.61 -16.26
CA PRO A 247 -7.47 -0.64 -14.81
C PRO A 247 -6.01 -0.85 -14.37
N VAL A 248 -5.44 0.15 -13.73
CA VAL A 248 -4.16 0.06 -13.00
C VAL A 248 -4.35 -0.84 -11.78
N HIS A 249 -5.56 -0.81 -11.26
CA HIS A 249 -6.04 -1.60 -10.12
C HIS A 249 -6.39 -3.04 -10.51
N GLY A 250 -6.41 -3.94 -9.54
CA GLY A 250 -6.63 -5.38 -9.77
C GLY A 250 -5.33 -6.18 -9.91
N ASN A 251 -4.18 -5.57 -9.70
CA ASN A 251 -2.90 -6.26 -9.70
C ASN A 251 -2.78 -7.30 -8.58
N GLY A 252 -3.58 -7.16 -7.51
CA GLY A 252 -3.68 -8.12 -6.41
C GLY A 252 -4.19 -9.51 -6.81
N ALA A 253 -4.83 -9.65 -7.98
CA ALA A 253 -5.36 -10.94 -8.44
C ALA A 253 -4.29 -12.04 -8.50
N VAL A 254 -3.14 -11.74 -9.09
CA VAL A 254 -2.08 -12.76 -9.27
C VAL A 254 -1.40 -13.10 -7.94
N PRO A 255 -0.95 -12.15 -7.09
CA PRO A 255 -0.45 -12.51 -5.75
C PRO A 255 -1.48 -13.29 -4.94
N ALA A 256 -2.74 -12.85 -4.92
CA ALA A 256 -3.79 -13.53 -4.16
C ALA A 256 -3.92 -15.01 -4.53
N VAL A 257 -4.04 -15.33 -5.83
CA VAL A 257 -4.14 -16.73 -6.26
C VAL A 257 -2.85 -17.51 -6.03
N GLN A 258 -1.69 -16.90 -6.20
CA GLN A 258 -0.40 -17.54 -5.91
C GLN A 258 -0.27 -17.88 -4.42
N TRP A 259 -0.69 -17.01 -3.53
CA TRP A 259 -0.65 -17.25 -2.09
C TRP A 259 -1.60 -18.38 -1.68
N VAL A 260 -2.79 -18.42 -2.26
CA VAL A 260 -3.70 -19.56 -2.08
C VAL A 260 -3.07 -20.85 -2.58
N LEU A 261 -2.61 -20.88 -3.84
CA LEU A 261 -2.08 -22.08 -4.47
C LEU A 261 -0.76 -22.57 -3.85
N SER A 262 0.00 -21.72 -3.16
CA SER A 262 1.18 -22.11 -2.38
C SER A 262 0.83 -22.90 -1.12
N GLY A 263 -0.46 -23.01 -0.76
CA GLY A 263 -0.92 -23.62 0.48
C GLY A 263 -0.61 -22.80 1.74
N LEU A 264 -0.34 -21.51 1.59
CA LEU A 264 -0.06 -20.60 2.71
C LEU A 264 -1.18 -20.64 3.74
N PHE A 265 -2.42 -20.49 3.30
CA PHE A 265 -3.58 -20.43 4.20
C PHE A 265 -3.97 -21.80 4.78
N ASP A 266 -3.55 -22.91 4.16
CA ASP A 266 -3.64 -24.24 4.77
C ASP A 266 -2.66 -24.41 5.95
N ARG A 267 -1.48 -23.77 5.88
CA ARG A 267 -0.48 -23.75 6.95
C ARG A 267 -0.79 -22.72 8.04
N PHE A 268 -1.39 -21.60 7.64
CA PHE A 268 -1.70 -20.46 8.53
C PHE A 268 -3.17 -20.04 8.42
N PRO A 269 -4.10 -20.85 8.98
CA PRO A 269 -5.55 -20.62 8.81
C PRO A 269 -6.08 -19.35 9.50
N ALA A 270 -5.32 -18.75 10.42
CA ALA A 270 -5.69 -17.49 11.06
C ALA A 270 -5.14 -16.25 10.33
N LEU A 271 -4.31 -16.44 9.31
CA LEU A 271 -3.67 -15.34 8.59
C LEU A 271 -4.69 -14.57 7.75
N GLN A 272 -4.68 -13.25 7.87
CA GLN A 272 -5.43 -12.32 7.02
C GLN A 272 -4.48 -11.28 6.41
N ILE A 273 -4.74 -10.89 5.17
CA ILE A 273 -3.91 -9.95 4.41
C ILE A 273 -4.80 -8.87 3.81
N PHE A 274 -4.40 -7.63 3.95
CA PHE A 274 -5.06 -6.50 3.30
C PHE A 274 -4.33 -6.10 2.02
N PHE A 275 -5.05 -6.04 0.92
CA PHE A 275 -4.57 -5.51 -0.35
C PHE A 275 -5.16 -4.12 -0.56
N ALA A 276 -4.40 -3.08 -0.29
CA ALA A 276 -4.78 -1.69 -0.49
C ALA A 276 -4.86 -1.33 -1.97
N GLU A 277 -5.69 -0.36 -2.34
CA GLU A 277 -5.77 0.28 -3.67
C GLU A 277 -6.01 -0.70 -4.84
N ASN A 278 -6.78 -1.76 -4.66
CA ASN A 278 -6.98 -2.76 -5.71
C ASN A 278 -8.28 -2.62 -6.50
N GLN A 279 -9.18 -1.73 -6.09
CA GLN A 279 -10.57 -1.72 -6.55
C GLN A 279 -11.23 -3.10 -6.39
N ILE A 280 -12.52 -3.24 -6.60
CA ILE A 280 -13.23 -4.46 -6.22
C ILE A 280 -14.21 -5.01 -7.26
N GLY A 281 -14.55 -4.20 -8.28
CA GLY A 281 -15.53 -4.60 -9.30
C GLY A 281 -15.13 -5.80 -10.13
N TRP A 282 -13.86 -6.11 -10.24
CA TRP A 282 -13.31 -7.26 -10.96
C TRP A 282 -13.34 -8.58 -10.17
N ILE A 283 -13.43 -8.52 -8.84
CA ILE A 283 -13.25 -9.65 -7.92
C ILE A 283 -14.27 -10.77 -8.16
N PRO A 284 -15.58 -10.52 -8.36
CA PRO A 284 -16.53 -11.60 -8.57
C PRO A 284 -16.19 -12.52 -9.76
N PHE A 285 -15.74 -11.94 -10.87
CA PHE A 285 -15.27 -12.72 -12.02
C PHE A 285 -13.99 -13.49 -11.68
N PHE A 286 -13.06 -12.86 -11.01
CA PHE A 286 -11.80 -13.48 -10.61
C PHE A 286 -12.00 -14.69 -9.70
N LEU A 287 -12.88 -14.61 -8.70
CA LEU A 287 -13.22 -15.73 -7.82
C LEU A 287 -13.74 -16.93 -8.61
N GLN A 288 -14.72 -16.71 -9.50
CA GLN A 288 -15.27 -17.76 -10.34
C GLN A 288 -14.21 -18.34 -11.29
N ALA A 289 -13.44 -17.49 -11.94
CA ALA A 289 -12.41 -17.92 -12.89
C ALA A 289 -11.32 -18.75 -12.22
N SER A 290 -10.94 -18.38 -11.00
CA SER A 290 -9.94 -19.11 -10.19
C SER A 290 -10.40 -20.53 -9.89
N ASP A 291 -11.65 -20.72 -9.45
CA ASP A 291 -12.21 -22.03 -9.16
C ASP A 291 -12.29 -22.91 -10.41
N VAL A 292 -12.80 -22.36 -11.52
CA VAL A 292 -12.90 -23.10 -12.79
C VAL A 292 -11.52 -23.53 -13.30
N ARG A 293 -10.52 -22.63 -13.22
CA ARG A 293 -9.17 -22.98 -13.65
C ARG A 293 -8.53 -24.00 -12.72
N TYR A 294 -8.70 -23.85 -11.42
CA TYR A 294 -8.18 -24.81 -10.44
C TYR A 294 -8.76 -26.21 -10.67
N ASP A 295 -10.08 -26.34 -10.81
CA ASP A 295 -10.71 -27.65 -11.06
C ASP A 295 -10.19 -28.33 -12.33
N ARG A 296 -9.93 -27.57 -13.40
CA ARG A 296 -9.41 -28.12 -14.67
C ARG A 296 -7.96 -28.56 -14.62
N HIS A 297 -7.14 -27.95 -13.76
CA HIS A 297 -5.68 -28.07 -13.87
C HIS A 297 -4.98 -28.77 -12.69
N HIS A 298 -5.53 -28.72 -11.46
CA HIS A 298 -4.83 -29.22 -10.29
C HIS A 298 -4.48 -30.72 -10.35
N ARG A 299 -5.33 -31.56 -10.95
CA ARG A 299 -5.11 -33.01 -11.02
C ARG A 299 -3.91 -33.38 -11.89
N TRP A 300 -3.81 -32.80 -13.06
CA TRP A 300 -2.67 -33.07 -13.93
C TRP A 300 -1.38 -32.42 -13.39
N ALA A 301 -1.48 -31.25 -12.78
CA ALA A 301 -0.35 -30.59 -12.14
C ALA A 301 0.18 -31.42 -10.96
N ALA A 302 -0.68 -32.00 -10.14
CA ALA A 302 -0.29 -32.92 -9.08
C ALA A 302 0.44 -34.15 -9.65
N ARG A 303 -0.04 -34.73 -10.74
CA ARG A 303 0.54 -35.94 -11.33
C ARG A 303 1.87 -35.68 -12.06
N LEU A 304 1.98 -34.56 -12.78
CA LEU A 304 3.13 -34.28 -13.67
C LEU A 304 4.17 -33.34 -13.08
N LEU A 305 3.75 -32.47 -12.13
CA LEU A 305 4.59 -31.42 -11.55
C LEU A 305 4.76 -31.56 -10.03
N ASP A 306 4.26 -32.66 -9.44
CA ASP A 306 4.24 -32.87 -7.97
C ASP A 306 3.60 -31.71 -7.20
N TYR A 307 2.66 -31.01 -7.83
CA TYR A 307 1.89 -29.95 -7.18
C TYR A 307 1.04 -30.54 -6.06
N LYS A 308 1.08 -29.93 -4.88
CA LYS A 308 0.24 -30.31 -3.74
C LYS A 308 -1.08 -29.55 -3.79
N PRO A 309 -2.20 -30.20 -4.13
CA PRO A 309 -3.50 -29.53 -4.18
C PRO A 309 -3.89 -28.92 -2.83
N ILE A 310 -4.51 -27.75 -2.87
CA ILE A 310 -5.15 -27.13 -1.71
C ILE A 310 -6.48 -27.84 -1.39
N LYS A 311 -6.96 -27.70 -0.15
CA LYS A 311 -8.08 -28.50 0.39
C LYS A 311 -9.46 -28.03 -0.04
N ARG A 312 -9.59 -26.75 -0.44
CA ARG A 312 -10.85 -26.09 -0.79
C ARG A 312 -10.70 -25.33 -2.12
N PRO A 313 -11.78 -24.89 -2.78
CA PRO A 313 -11.70 -24.01 -3.93
C PRO A 313 -10.96 -22.70 -3.61
N PRO A 314 -10.16 -22.14 -4.54
CA PRO A 314 -9.43 -20.89 -4.34
C PRO A 314 -10.30 -19.73 -3.84
N SER A 315 -11.53 -19.60 -4.35
CA SER A 315 -12.45 -18.53 -3.96
C SER A 315 -12.81 -18.53 -2.48
N GLU A 316 -12.86 -19.69 -1.83
CA GLU A 316 -13.14 -19.79 -0.39
C GLU A 316 -12.00 -19.20 0.43
N TYR A 317 -10.74 -19.54 0.10
CA TYR A 317 -9.57 -18.96 0.75
C TYR A 317 -9.50 -17.44 0.56
N ILE A 318 -9.75 -16.97 -0.68
CA ILE A 318 -9.69 -15.54 -0.98
C ILE A 318 -10.72 -14.78 -0.14
N ARG A 319 -11.95 -15.29 -0.02
CA ARG A 319 -12.99 -14.66 0.83
C ARG A 319 -12.68 -14.73 2.32
N GLU A 320 -11.99 -15.74 2.78
CA GLU A 320 -11.69 -15.92 4.19
C GLU A 320 -10.47 -15.09 4.64
N HIS A 321 -9.44 -15.01 3.79
CA HIS A 321 -8.12 -14.54 4.19
C HIS A 321 -7.73 -13.17 3.61
N ILE A 322 -8.43 -12.69 2.57
CA ILE A 322 -8.03 -11.44 1.89
C ILE A 322 -9.07 -10.36 2.08
N LEU A 323 -8.60 -9.19 2.50
CA LEU A 323 -9.35 -7.94 2.51
C LEU A 323 -8.88 -7.07 1.35
N TRP A 324 -9.81 -6.31 0.76
CA TRP A 324 -9.56 -5.54 -0.45
C TRP A 324 -9.83 -4.05 -0.23
N GLY A 325 -8.83 -3.23 -0.55
CA GLY A 325 -8.92 -1.78 -0.53
C GLY A 325 -9.48 -1.23 -1.84
N PHE A 326 -10.30 -0.19 -1.73
CA PHE A 326 -10.89 0.51 -2.89
C PHE A 326 -11.20 1.97 -2.54
N GLN A 327 -11.16 2.84 -3.53
CA GLN A 327 -11.55 4.23 -3.43
C GLN A 327 -12.96 4.43 -4.00
N PHE A 328 -13.08 4.77 -5.29
CA PHE A 328 -14.36 4.88 -5.99
C PHE A 328 -14.55 3.67 -6.92
N ASP A 329 -15.47 2.78 -6.54
CA ASP A 329 -15.83 1.58 -7.34
C ASP A 329 -17.31 1.25 -7.16
N ARG A 330 -18.17 2.00 -7.85
CA ARG A 330 -19.62 1.81 -7.77
C ARG A 330 -20.06 0.40 -8.15
N ILE A 331 -19.47 -0.19 -9.19
CA ILE A 331 -19.79 -1.56 -9.63
C ILE A 331 -19.39 -2.56 -8.55
N GLY A 332 -18.21 -2.40 -7.97
CA GLY A 332 -17.75 -3.25 -6.88
C GLY A 332 -18.67 -3.20 -5.66
N VAL A 333 -19.11 -1.99 -5.28
CA VAL A 333 -20.06 -1.80 -4.18
C VAL A 333 -21.42 -2.45 -4.49
N GLU A 334 -21.90 -2.40 -5.73
CA GLU A 334 -23.13 -3.12 -6.15
C GLU A 334 -22.97 -4.63 -6.06
N LEU A 335 -21.77 -5.14 -6.34
CA LEU A 335 -21.44 -6.56 -6.31
C LEU A 335 -20.89 -7.05 -4.94
N ARG A 336 -20.88 -6.22 -3.91
CA ARG A 336 -20.25 -6.49 -2.60
C ARG A 336 -20.64 -7.83 -1.96
N HIS A 337 -21.88 -8.28 -2.13
CA HIS A 337 -22.34 -9.59 -1.62
C HIS A 337 -21.71 -10.79 -2.35
N LYS A 338 -21.20 -10.58 -3.57
CA LYS A 338 -20.45 -11.61 -4.30
C LYS A 338 -18.99 -11.70 -3.84
N ILE A 339 -18.50 -10.66 -3.20
CA ILE A 339 -17.13 -10.59 -2.68
C ILE A 339 -17.11 -10.99 -1.20
N GLY A 340 -17.95 -10.36 -0.40
CA GLY A 340 -18.06 -10.41 1.05
C GLY A 340 -17.95 -9.00 1.62
N VAL A 341 -19.01 -8.48 2.21
CA VAL A 341 -19.07 -7.11 2.76
C VAL A 341 -17.96 -6.89 3.80
N GLU A 342 -17.66 -7.92 4.59
CA GLU A 342 -16.64 -7.92 5.65
C GLU A 342 -15.20 -7.93 5.12
N ARG A 343 -15.02 -8.00 3.80
CA ARG A 343 -13.70 -8.08 3.15
C ARG A 343 -13.33 -6.79 2.40
N LEU A 344 -14.15 -5.76 2.52
CA LEU A 344 -14.00 -4.53 1.77
C LEU A 344 -13.65 -3.37 2.71
N ILE A 345 -12.57 -2.66 2.39
CA ILE A 345 -12.10 -1.49 3.15
C ILE A 345 -11.97 -0.30 2.19
N TRP A 346 -12.75 0.75 2.46
CA TRP A 346 -12.62 1.99 1.73
C TRP A 346 -11.35 2.77 2.16
N GLY A 347 -10.72 3.47 1.19
CA GLY A 347 -9.60 4.39 1.44
C GLY A 347 -9.72 5.65 0.59
N SER A 348 -9.16 6.75 1.04
CA SER A 348 -9.15 8.04 0.34
C SER A 348 -7.98 8.20 -0.61
N ASP A 349 -6.91 7.44 -0.40
CA ASP A 349 -5.62 7.54 -1.10
C ASP A 349 -4.99 8.95 -1.02
N PHE A 350 -5.37 9.73 0.00
CA PHE A 350 -4.82 11.08 0.18
C PHE A 350 -3.32 11.02 0.55
N PRO A 351 -2.45 11.83 -0.07
CA PRO A 351 -2.71 12.98 -0.95
C PRO A 351 -2.53 12.69 -2.46
N HIS A 352 -2.62 11.45 -2.87
CA HIS A 352 -2.35 11.04 -4.26
C HIS A 352 -3.40 11.54 -5.26
N GLN A 353 -3.11 11.37 -6.56
CA GLN A 353 -3.98 11.85 -7.64
C GLN A 353 -5.34 11.15 -7.72
N GLU A 354 -5.45 9.94 -7.19
CA GLU A 354 -6.72 9.20 -7.13
C GLU A 354 -7.62 9.68 -5.99
N SER A 355 -7.09 10.51 -5.07
CA SER A 355 -7.84 11.09 -3.97
C SER A 355 -8.81 12.18 -4.45
N ASP A 356 -9.98 12.20 -3.88
CA ASP A 356 -10.98 13.26 -4.04
C ASP A 356 -10.98 14.27 -2.85
N TRP A 357 -9.92 14.27 -2.05
CA TRP A 357 -9.77 15.24 -0.96
C TRP A 357 -9.94 16.69 -1.44
N PRO A 358 -10.67 17.56 -0.76
CA PRO A 358 -11.31 17.39 0.57
C PRO A 358 -12.81 17.00 0.49
N ASP A 359 -13.22 16.25 -0.50
CA ASP A 359 -14.60 15.92 -0.81
C ASP A 359 -14.94 14.43 -0.60
N SER A 360 -14.15 13.68 0.21
CA SER A 360 -14.33 12.25 0.43
C SER A 360 -15.73 11.85 0.85
N LEU A 361 -16.39 12.64 1.72
CA LEU A 361 -17.76 12.33 2.14
C LEU A 361 -18.77 12.39 0.99
N LYS A 362 -18.60 13.32 0.03
CA LYS A 362 -19.46 13.38 -1.17
C LYS A 362 -19.26 12.17 -2.06
N ILE A 363 -18.00 11.72 -2.17
CA ILE A 363 -17.65 10.53 -2.97
C ILE A 363 -18.22 9.27 -2.30
N ILE A 364 -18.11 9.14 -0.99
CA ILE A 364 -18.74 8.06 -0.24
C ILE A 364 -20.25 8.04 -0.46
N GLU A 365 -20.93 9.17 -0.36
CA GLU A 365 -22.38 9.26 -0.59
C GLU A 365 -22.76 8.78 -1.99
N ARG A 366 -22.02 9.19 -3.02
CA ARG A 366 -22.25 8.78 -4.39
C ARG A 366 -21.94 7.28 -4.61
N ASN A 367 -20.82 6.81 -4.08
CA ASN A 367 -20.37 5.43 -4.24
C ASN A 367 -21.29 4.43 -3.55
N PHE A 368 -21.83 4.82 -2.38
CA PHE A 368 -22.68 3.96 -1.55
C PHE A 368 -24.18 4.28 -1.64
N ALA A 369 -24.63 5.02 -2.66
CA ALA A 369 -26.04 5.33 -2.84
C ALA A 369 -26.90 4.07 -2.89
N GLY A 370 -27.93 3.96 -2.00
CA GLY A 370 -28.80 2.79 -1.91
C GLY A 370 -28.23 1.59 -1.14
N VAL A 371 -27.03 1.69 -0.57
CA VAL A 371 -26.45 0.66 0.31
C VAL A 371 -27.02 0.80 1.73
N PRO A 372 -27.44 -0.30 2.40
CA PRO A 372 -27.84 -0.26 3.80
C PRO A 372 -26.76 0.36 4.71
N GLY A 373 -27.20 1.13 5.74
CA GLY A 373 -26.30 1.89 6.57
C GLY A 373 -25.29 1.05 7.35
N ASP A 374 -25.67 -0.13 7.79
CA ASP A 374 -24.80 -1.09 8.48
C ASP A 374 -23.70 -1.66 7.56
N GLU A 375 -24.04 -1.99 6.32
CA GLU A 375 -23.08 -2.45 5.33
C GLU A 375 -22.13 -1.33 4.90
N ARG A 376 -22.70 -0.11 4.69
CA ARG A 376 -21.89 1.08 4.42
C ARG A 376 -20.89 1.32 5.56
N TYR A 377 -21.35 1.29 6.81
CA TYR A 377 -20.47 1.45 7.98
C TYR A 377 -19.36 0.40 8.03
N LYS A 378 -19.69 -0.86 7.77
CA LYS A 378 -18.66 -1.92 7.71
C LYS A 378 -17.56 -1.57 6.72
N MET A 379 -17.91 -1.23 5.50
CA MET A 379 -16.93 -0.98 4.42
C MET A 379 -16.16 0.34 4.58
N THR A 380 -16.75 1.38 5.20
CA THR A 380 -16.12 2.70 5.36
C THR A 380 -15.48 2.90 6.73
N CYS A 381 -15.64 1.94 7.66
CA CYS A 381 -15.13 2.07 9.03
C CYS A 381 -14.87 0.72 9.71
N GLY A 382 -15.92 -0.10 9.88
CA GLY A 382 -15.90 -1.26 10.76
C GLY A 382 -14.82 -2.28 10.42
N ASN A 383 -14.69 -2.62 9.14
CA ASN A 383 -13.72 -3.61 8.67
C ASN A 383 -12.25 -3.13 8.87
N ALA A 384 -12.00 -1.84 8.63
CA ALA A 384 -10.69 -1.24 8.91
C ALA A 384 -10.39 -1.23 10.41
N ALA A 385 -11.37 -0.84 11.25
CA ALA A 385 -11.20 -0.82 12.69
C ALA A 385 -10.89 -2.22 13.24
N GLU A 386 -11.57 -3.27 12.74
CA GLU A 386 -11.33 -4.66 13.13
C GLU A 386 -9.96 -5.14 12.66
N PHE A 387 -9.64 -4.98 11.38
CA PHE A 387 -8.39 -5.49 10.80
C PHE A 387 -7.14 -4.83 11.41
N PHE A 388 -7.17 -3.51 11.62
CA PHE A 388 -6.03 -2.77 12.19
C PHE A 388 -6.08 -2.69 13.72
N HIS A 389 -6.97 -3.42 14.38
CA HIS A 389 -7.13 -3.46 15.84
C HIS A 389 -7.28 -2.06 16.46
N LEU A 390 -8.09 -1.21 15.83
CA LEU A 390 -8.40 0.12 16.34
C LEU A 390 -9.52 0.00 17.37
N SER A 391 -9.32 0.61 18.54
CA SER A 391 -10.30 0.53 19.62
C SER A 391 -11.59 1.24 19.21
N SER A 392 -12.69 0.49 19.04
CA SER A 392 -14.02 1.07 19.16
C SER A 392 -14.25 1.35 20.66
N ALA A 393 -14.10 2.59 21.05
CA ALA A 393 -14.47 3.00 22.41
C ALA A 393 -15.98 2.90 22.63
#